data_b58a9410e8c710fe78bb19837d6db671
#
_entry.id   b58a9410e8c710fe78bb19837d6db671
#
_cell.length_a   1.000
_cell.length_b   1.000
_cell.length_c   1.000
_cell.angle_alpha   90.00
_cell.angle_beta   90.00
_cell.angle_gamma   90.00
#
_symmetry.space_group_name_H-M   'P 1'
#
loop_
_entity.id
_entity.type
_entity.pdbx_description
1 polymer ?
#
loop_
_entity_poly.entity_id
_entity_poly.type
_entity_poly.pdbx_seq_one_letter_code
_entity_poly.pdbx_strand_id
1 'polypeptide(L)'
;MIVRTEIDPARRTVYLAGRFDAHEAPGFRTAVHPLVTAEHPVILMDLSQVAFLDSTALAELVRLQKQARGFGGEVVLVDPADAVRVILEITDLAELFTIRSAADGPS
;
A
#
# COMPACT_ATOMS: atom_id res chain seq x y z
N MET A 1 11.97 -7.61 3.91
CA MET A 1 10.77 -6.79 4.21
C MET A 1 9.90 -7.50 5.22
N ILE A 2 9.36 -6.76 6.16
CA ILE A 2 8.40 -7.29 7.12
C ILE A 2 7.00 -6.83 6.70
N VAL A 3 6.06 -7.77 6.66
CA VAL A 3 4.66 -7.48 6.37
C VAL A 3 3.85 -7.85 7.60
N ARG A 4 3.15 -6.87 8.17
CA ARG A 4 2.24 -7.09 9.29
C ARG A 4 0.85 -6.63 8.89
N THR A 5 -0.15 -7.43 9.19
CA THR A 5 -1.54 -7.09 8.87
C THR A 5 -2.37 -6.97 10.14
N GLU A 6 -3.25 -5.99 10.16
CA GLU A 6 -4.28 -5.86 11.19
C GLU A 6 -5.63 -5.88 10.51
N ILE A 7 -6.48 -6.83 10.91
CA ILE A 7 -7.80 -7.00 10.35
C ILE A 7 -8.81 -6.80 11.48
N ASP A 8 -9.64 -5.78 11.33
CA ASP A 8 -10.78 -5.57 12.22
C ASP A 8 -12.07 -5.54 11.40
N PRO A 9 -13.26 -5.56 12.03
CA PRO A 9 -14.52 -5.58 11.29
C PRO A 9 -14.73 -4.40 10.36
N ALA A 10 -14.09 -3.26 10.63
CA ALA A 10 -14.30 -2.04 9.87
C ALA A 10 -13.30 -1.88 8.73
N ARG A 11 -12.05 -2.40 8.89
CA ARG A 11 -11.01 -2.16 7.90
C ARG A 11 -9.83 -3.11 8.04
N ARG A 12 -9.04 -3.18 6.97
CA ARG A 12 -7.79 -3.92 6.91
C ARG A 12 -6.64 -2.95 6.77
N THR A 13 -5.61 -3.12 7.58
CA THR A 13 -4.40 -2.31 7.55
C THR A 13 -3.19 -3.21 7.35
N VAL A 14 -2.33 -2.83 6.42
CA VAL A 14 -1.06 -3.51 6.16
C VAL A 14 0.07 -2.57 6.54
N TYR A 15 1.01 -3.06 7.33
CA TYR A 15 2.23 -2.33 7.70
C TYR A 15 3.40 -2.99 7.02
N LEU A 16 4.13 -2.23 6.21
CA LEU A 16 5.35 -2.69 5.55
C LEU A 16 6.57 -2.02 6.19
N ALA A 17 7.64 -2.79 6.38
CA ALA A 17 8.88 -2.27 6.91
C ALA A 17 10.07 -2.84 6.14
N GLY A 18 11.08 -1.99 5.87
CA GLY A 18 12.32 -2.37 5.22
C GLY A 18 12.34 -2.07 3.74
N ARG A 19 13.00 -2.93 2.97
CA ARG A 19 13.15 -2.75 1.52
C ARG A 19 12.03 -3.47 0.78
N PHE A 20 11.31 -2.72 -0.03
CA PHE A 20 10.30 -3.28 -0.92
C PHE A 20 10.84 -3.21 -2.35
N ASP A 21 11.34 -4.31 -2.85
CA ASP A 21 12.00 -4.41 -4.14
C ASP A 21 11.48 -5.62 -4.95
N ALA A 22 12.09 -5.86 -6.10
CA ALA A 22 11.70 -6.96 -6.99
C ALA A 22 11.80 -8.33 -6.29
N HIS A 23 12.76 -8.49 -5.37
CA HIS A 23 12.93 -9.74 -4.62
C HIS A 23 11.74 -9.98 -3.69
N GLU A 24 11.18 -8.92 -3.12
CA GLU A 24 10.08 -9.00 -2.16
C GLU A 24 8.69 -8.96 -2.81
N ALA A 25 8.61 -8.54 -4.06
CA ALA A 25 7.33 -8.37 -4.75
C ALA A 25 6.45 -9.63 -4.77
N PRO A 26 6.98 -10.85 -5.03
CA PRO A 26 6.14 -12.05 -5.00
C PRO A 26 5.54 -12.32 -3.61
N GLY A 27 6.32 -12.12 -2.54
CA GLY A 27 5.84 -12.30 -1.17
C GLY A 27 4.75 -11.29 -0.82
N PHE A 28 4.93 -10.05 -1.24
CA PHE A 28 3.90 -9.01 -1.09
C PHE A 28 2.61 -9.42 -1.78
N ARG A 29 2.71 -9.86 -3.03
CA ARG A 29 1.53 -10.27 -3.80
C ARG A 29 0.77 -11.39 -3.09
N THR A 30 1.48 -12.41 -2.63
CA THR A 30 0.88 -13.55 -1.94
C THR A 30 0.24 -13.14 -0.61
N ALA A 31 0.87 -12.24 0.13
CA ALA A 31 0.38 -11.85 1.46
C ALA A 31 -0.72 -10.80 1.40
N VAL A 32 -0.69 -9.88 0.45
CA VAL A 32 -1.51 -8.67 0.49
C VAL A 32 -2.66 -8.68 -0.51
N HIS A 33 -2.44 -9.15 -1.74
CA HIS A 33 -3.51 -9.13 -2.75
C HIS A 33 -4.78 -9.87 -2.30
N PRO A 34 -4.71 -11.03 -1.62
CA PRO A 34 -5.92 -11.71 -1.14
C PRO A 34 -6.72 -10.94 -0.09
N LEU A 35 -6.13 -9.91 0.51
CA LEU A 35 -6.82 -9.09 1.52
C LEU A 35 -7.81 -8.11 0.90
N VAL A 36 -7.67 -7.83 -0.39
CA VAL A 36 -8.56 -6.91 -1.11
C VAL A 36 -9.61 -7.74 -1.84
N THR A 37 -10.85 -7.64 -1.37
CA THR A 37 -11.97 -8.44 -1.88
C THR A 37 -13.19 -7.54 -2.11
N ALA A 38 -14.23 -8.11 -2.71
CA ALA A 38 -15.49 -7.38 -2.92
C ALA A 38 -16.13 -6.95 -1.59
N GLU A 39 -15.97 -7.75 -0.52
CA GLU A 39 -16.49 -7.41 0.80
C GLU A 39 -15.58 -6.43 1.55
N HIS A 40 -14.29 -6.38 1.22
CA HIS A 40 -13.30 -5.50 1.86
C HIS A 40 -12.44 -4.83 0.80
N PRO A 41 -13.04 -3.89 0.02
CA PRO A 41 -12.34 -3.30 -1.11
C PRO A 41 -11.43 -2.12 -0.74
N VAL A 42 -11.50 -1.65 0.51
CA VAL A 42 -10.63 -0.57 0.98
C VAL A 42 -9.56 -1.14 1.89
N ILE A 43 -8.32 -0.84 1.59
CA ILE A 43 -7.18 -1.27 2.40
C ILE A 43 -6.29 -0.07 2.74
N LEU A 44 -5.88 0.01 3.99
CA LEU A 44 -4.91 1.01 4.45
C LEU A 44 -3.52 0.39 4.40
N MET A 45 -2.57 1.09 3.84
CA MET A 45 -1.21 0.61 3.74
C MET A 45 -0.25 1.62 4.36
N ASP A 46 0.28 1.26 5.52
CA ASP A 46 1.24 2.09 6.23
C ASP A 46 2.64 1.86 5.66
N LEU A 47 3.20 2.90 5.07
CA LEU A 47 4.50 2.85 4.42
C LEU A 47 5.55 3.69 5.16
N SER A 48 5.30 4.03 6.41
CA SER A 48 6.18 4.89 7.19
C SER A 48 7.53 4.25 7.47
N GLN A 49 7.62 2.92 7.47
CA GLN A 49 8.84 2.17 7.76
C GLN A 49 9.51 1.59 6.50
N VAL A 50 9.05 1.97 5.33
CA VAL A 50 9.66 1.52 4.08
C VAL A 50 10.88 2.38 3.78
N ALA A 51 12.05 1.73 3.75
CA ALA A 51 13.33 2.42 3.54
C ALA A 51 13.72 2.51 2.05
N PHE A 52 13.11 1.69 1.20
CA PHE A 52 13.43 1.63 -0.23
C PHE A 52 12.26 1.05 -0.99
N LEU A 53 12.02 1.60 -2.17
CA LEU A 53 10.97 1.13 -3.08
C LEU A 53 11.50 1.23 -4.51
N ASP A 54 11.48 0.13 -5.26
CA ASP A 54 11.87 0.15 -6.67
C ASP A 54 10.64 0.14 -7.58
N SER A 55 10.88 0.18 -8.90
CA SER A 55 9.79 0.23 -9.88
C SER A 55 8.93 -1.04 -9.89
N THR A 56 9.52 -2.20 -9.58
CA THR A 56 8.76 -3.46 -9.51
C THR A 56 7.79 -3.44 -8.35
N ALA A 57 8.25 -2.97 -7.19
CA ALA A 57 7.41 -2.82 -6.01
C ALA A 57 6.29 -1.80 -6.25
N LEU A 58 6.64 -0.68 -6.89
CA LEU A 58 5.65 0.34 -7.24
C LEU A 58 4.56 -0.24 -8.14
N ALA A 59 4.95 -1.06 -9.13
CA ALA A 59 3.98 -1.73 -10.00
C ALA A 59 3.03 -2.64 -9.21
N GLU A 60 3.51 -3.29 -8.15
CA GLU A 60 2.64 -4.10 -7.29
C GLU A 60 1.62 -3.24 -6.53
N LEU A 61 2.02 -2.07 -6.06
CA LEU A 61 1.09 -1.14 -5.42
C LEU A 61 0.04 -0.67 -6.42
N VAL A 62 0.43 -0.37 -7.65
CA VAL A 62 -0.50 0.04 -8.72
C VAL A 62 -1.49 -1.07 -9.04
N ARG A 63 -1.02 -2.31 -9.14
CA ARG A 63 -1.90 -3.47 -9.38
C ARG A 63 -2.90 -3.65 -8.25
N LEU A 64 -2.46 -3.50 -7.02
CA LEU A 64 -3.34 -3.60 -5.86
C LEU A 64 -4.42 -2.51 -5.90
N GLN A 65 -4.05 -1.29 -6.28
CA GLN A 65 -4.99 -0.18 -6.44
C GLN A 65 -6.04 -0.48 -7.52
N LYS A 66 -5.60 -1.02 -8.65
CA LYS A 66 -6.54 -1.40 -9.72
C LYS A 66 -7.51 -2.49 -9.25
N GLN A 67 -7.02 -3.47 -8.51
CA GLN A 67 -7.86 -4.52 -7.95
C GLN A 67 -8.89 -3.94 -6.99
N ALA A 68 -8.47 -3.07 -6.08
CA ALA A 68 -9.36 -2.44 -5.12
C ALA A 68 -10.44 -1.60 -5.82
N ARG A 69 -10.04 -0.81 -6.82
CA ARG A 69 -11.00 0.00 -7.58
C ARG A 69 -11.98 -0.86 -8.37
N GLY A 70 -11.55 -2.01 -8.85
CA GLY A 70 -12.44 -2.96 -9.52
C GLY A 70 -13.54 -3.49 -8.60
N PHE A 71 -13.31 -3.50 -7.31
CA PHE A 71 -14.31 -3.86 -6.29
C PHE A 71 -15.03 -2.65 -5.70
N GLY A 72 -14.80 -1.45 -6.22
CA GLY A 72 -15.43 -0.24 -5.71
C GLY A 72 -14.74 0.41 -4.53
N GLY A 73 -13.51 0.01 -4.23
CA GLY A 73 -12.73 0.56 -3.12
C GLY A 73 -11.43 1.23 -3.58
N GLU A 74 -10.45 1.25 -2.71
CA GLU A 74 -9.16 1.88 -2.99
C GLU A 74 -8.09 1.43 -2.00
N VAL A 75 -6.83 1.63 -2.39
CA VAL A 75 -5.69 1.54 -1.49
C VAL A 75 -5.38 2.94 -0.98
N VAL A 76 -5.36 3.10 0.33
CA VAL A 76 -4.97 4.36 0.98
C VAL A 76 -3.55 4.19 1.51
N LEU A 77 -2.64 5.05 1.07
CA LEU A 77 -1.26 5.06 1.56
C LEU A 77 -1.19 5.94 2.80
N VAL A 78 -0.76 5.35 3.91
CA VAL A 78 -0.67 6.06 5.20
C VAL A 78 0.80 6.36 5.49
N ASP A 79 1.10 7.62 5.74
CA ASP A 79 2.43 8.11 6.13
C ASP A 79 3.57 7.56 5.26
N PRO A 80 3.50 7.65 3.92
CA PRO A 80 4.59 7.13 3.11
C PRO A 80 5.90 7.83 3.47
N ALA A 81 6.95 7.02 3.73
CA ALA A 81 8.27 7.53 4.00
C ALA A 81 8.83 8.32 2.81
N ASP A 82 9.84 9.14 3.04
CA ASP A 82 10.41 9.98 1.98
C ASP A 82 10.84 9.17 0.76
N ALA A 83 11.42 7.99 0.97
CA ALA A 83 11.81 7.11 -0.14
C ALA A 83 10.63 6.74 -1.04
N VAL A 84 9.44 6.57 -0.48
CA VAL A 84 8.21 6.28 -1.23
C VAL A 84 7.67 7.55 -1.88
N ARG A 85 7.62 8.66 -1.15
CA ARG A 85 7.13 9.94 -1.68
C ARG A 85 7.90 10.38 -2.91
N VAL A 86 9.22 10.27 -2.85
CA VAL A 86 10.08 10.70 -3.96
C VAL A 86 9.76 9.91 -5.23
N ILE A 87 9.63 8.57 -5.13
CA ILE A 87 9.37 7.77 -6.33
C ILE A 87 7.94 8.00 -6.87
N LEU A 88 6.98 8.24 -5.99
CA LEU A 88 5.62 8.59 -6.42
C LEU A 88 5.60 9.92 -7.17
N GLU A 89 6.36 10.90 -6.72
CA GLU A 89 6.47 12.20 -7.39
C GLU A 89 7.17 12.10 -8.74
N ILE A 90 8.32 11.41 -8.78
CA ILE A 90 9.11 11.26 -10.01
C ILE A 90 8.30 10.53 -11.10
N THR A 91 7.53 9.53 -10.71
CA THR A 91 6.73 8.73 -11.66
C THR A 91 5.37 9.33 -11.94
N ASP A 92 5.01 10.41 -11.25
CA ASP A 92 3.70 11.06 -11.37
C ASP A 92 2.53 10.13 -11.00
N LEU A 93 2.79 9.19 -10.10
CA LEU A 93 1.78 8.22 -9.67
C LEU A 93 1.13 8.54 -8.33
N ALA A 94 1.55 9.64 -7.69
CA ALA A 94 0.98 10.03 -6.39
C ALA A 94 -0.54 10.23 -6.46
N GLU A 95 -1.05 10.73 -7.58
CA GLU A 95 -2.48 11.00 -7.76
C GLU A 95 -3.31 9.73 -7.93
N LEU A 96 -2.69 8.59 -8.21
CA LEU A 96 -3.39 7.31 -8.26
C LEU A 96 -3.89 6.85 -6.90
N PHE A 97 -3.32 7.39 -5.83
CA PHE A 97 -3.60 6.93 -4.48
C PHE A 97 -4.15 8.06 -3.63
N THR A 98 -4.97 7.70 -2.65
CA THR A 98 -5.28 8.59 -1.54
C THR A 98 -4.13 8.46 -0.55
N ILE A 99 -3.51 9.57 -0.21
CA ILE A 99 -2.38 9.62 0.72
C ILE A 99 -2.82 10.33 1.98
N ARG A 100 -2.62 9.71 3.14
CA ARG A 100 -2.98 10.28 4.43
C ARG A 100 -1.80 10.25 5.38
N SER A 101 -1.80 11.18 6.33
CA SER A 101 -0.93 11.12 7.49
C SER A 101 -1.61 10.31 8.59
N ALA A 102 -0.84 9.52 9.34
CA ALA A 102 -1.36 8.82 10.51
C ALA A 102 -1.92 9.81 11.54
N ALA A 103 -1.38 11.03 11.59
CA ALA A 103 -1.85 12.09 12.48
C ALA A 103 -3.25 12.60 12.12
N ASP A 104 -3.69 12.41 10.87
CA ASP A 104 -5.05 12.81 10.47
C ASP A 104 -6.12 11.94 11.10
N GLY A 105 -5.72 10.79 11.59
CA GLY A 105 -6.59 9.86 12.27
C GLY A 105 -7.68 9.27 11.38
N PRO A 106 -8.41 8.29 11.89
CA PRO A 106 -9.65 7.86 11.27
C PRO A 106 -10.72 8.85 11.72
N SER A 107 -10.94 9.83 10.97
CA SER A 107 -12.06 10.73 11.25
C SER A 107 -13.34 10.14 10.67
#